data_d3ae12be7dc5a2ab1aedaaef8832c0d7
#
_entry.id   d3ae12be7dc5a2ab1aedaaef8832c0d7
#
_cell.length_a   1.000
_cell.length_b   1.000
_cell.length_c   1.000
_cell.angle_alpha   90.00
_cell.angle_beta   90.00
_cell.angle_gamma   90.00
#
_symmetry.space_group_name_H-M   'P 1'
#
loop_
_entity.id
_entity.type
_entity.pdbx_description
1 polymer ?
#
loop_
_entity_poly.entity_id
_entity_poly.type
_entity_poly.pdbx_seq_one_letter_code
_entity_poly.pdbx_strand_id
1 'polypeptide(L)'
;MYKRQPNGDGCDPESCKNVLIENCTFDTGDDCIAIKSGRNEDGRKWNIPSENIIVRGCMMKNGHGGVVIGSEISGGYRNLFVEDCRMDSPNLDRVIRIKTSTCRGGLIENVFVRNVTVGQCREAVLRINLQYENREKCKRGFDPIVRNVHLKNVTCEKSKLGVLIIGLEDDKHVYNISVEDSHFNNVAKGANDIKGAKDVTFKKLYINGELVK
;
A
#
# COMPACT_ATOMS: atom_id res chain seq x y z
N MET A 1 -23.48 -3.19 19.29
CA MET A 1 -22.04 -2.80 19.32
C MET A 1 -21.26 -3.86 18.56
N TYR A 2 -20.91 -3.58 17.32
CA TYR A 2 -20.04 -4.49 16.55
C TYR A 2 -18.64 -4.39 17.15
N LYS A 3 -18.21 -5.43 17.87
CA LYS A 3 -16.81 -5.56 18.26
C LYS A 3 -16.02 -5.82 16.97
N ARG A 4 -15.13 -4.90 16.60
CA ARG A 4 -14.15 -5.14 15.55
C ARG A 4 -13.43 -6.46 15.84
N GLN A 5 -13.55 -7.43 14.97
CA GLN A 5 -12.79 -8.65 15.09
C GLN A 5 -11.32 -8.32 14.79
N PRO A 6 -10.37 -8.67 15.67
CA PRO A 6 -8.96 -8.69 15.29
C PRO A 6 -8.81 -9.54 14.04
N ASN A 7 -7.99 -9.12 13.08
CA ASN A 7 -7.78 -9.80 11.79
C ASN A 7 -9.00 -9.84 10.85
N GLY A 8 -9.97 -8.94 11.02
CA GLY A 8 -11.08 -8.77 10.10
C GLY A 8 -10.81 -7.65 9.10
N ASP A 9 -10.56 -8.02 7.84
CA ASP A 9 -10.49 -7.09 6.71
C ASP A 9 -11.89 -6.56 6.35
N GLY A 10 -11.95 -5.40 5.68
CA GLY A 10 -13.23 -4.80 5.27
C GLY A 10 -13.71 -5.26 3.92
N CYS A 11 -12.82 -5.37 2.93
CA CYS A 11 -13.13 -5.80 1.58
C CYS A 11 -11.89 -6.43 0.93
N ASP A 12 -12.02 -7.69 0.49
CA ASP A 12 -10.95 -8.49 -0.07
C ASP A 12 -11.21 -8.91 -1.53
N PRO A 13 -11.03 -8.03 -2.51
CA PRO A 13 -11.11 -8.46 -3.91
C PRO A 13 -9.93 -9.39 -4.22
N GLU A 14 -10.22 -10.66 -4.47
CA GLU A 14 -9.20 -11.65 -4.83
C GLU A 14 -9.39 -12.14 -6.27
N SER A 15 -8.35 -12.03 -7.09
CA SER A 15 -8.35 -12.37 -8.52
C SER A 15 -9.55 -11.76 -9.27
N CYS A 16 -9.91 -10.53 -8.88
CA CYS A 16 -11.03 -9.79 -9.42
C CYS A 16 -10.58 -8.78 -10.48
N LYS A 17 -11.48 -8.51 -11.42
CA LYS A 17 -11.26 -7.55 -12.51
C LYS A 17 -12.40 -6.55 -12.64
N ASN A 18 -12.04 -5.29 -12.92
CA ASN A 18 -13.00 -4.20 -13.13
C ASN A 18 -13.90 -3.97 -11.90
N VAL A 19 -13.28 -3.71 -10.74
CA VAL A 19 -13.96 -3.48 -9.47
C VAL A 19 -14.02 -1.99 -9.17
N LEU A 20 -15.17 -1.50 -8.79
CA LEU A 20 -15.38 -0.16 -8.23
C LEU A 20 -15.78 -0.27 -6.76
N ILE A 21 -14.99 0.36 -5.88
CA ILE A 21 -15.30 0.53 -4.46
C ILE A 21 -15.48 2.03 -4.24
N GLU A 22 -16.71 2.46 -4.04
CA GLU A 22 -17.04 3.88 -4.05
C GLU A 22 -17.87 4.29 -2.84
N ASN A 23 -17.55 5.45 -2.25
CA ASN A 23 -18.33 6.10 -1.18
C ASN A 23 -18.57 5.19 0.05
N CYS A 24 -17.63 4.29 0.34
CA CYS A 24 -17.70 3.37 1.47
C CYS A 24 -16.96 3.91 2.69
N THR A 25 -17.42 3.52 3.87
CA THR A 25 -16.70 3.77 5.12
C THR A 25 -16.19 2.46 5.72
N PHE A 26 -14.89 2.41 5.98
CA PHE A 26 -14.21 1.27 6.58
C PHE A 26 -13.77 1.59 8.02
N ASP A 27 -14.03 0.69 8.94
CA ASP A 27 -13.60 0.74 10.33
C ASP A 27 -13.34 -0.69 10.80
N THR A 28 -12.10 -1.18 10.61
CA THR A 28 -11.75 -2.59 10.65
C THR A 28 -10.72 -2.91 11.72
N GLY A 29 -10.56 -4.18 12.03
CA GLY A 29 -9.52 -4.68 12.94
C GLY A 29 -8.21 -5.02 12.22
N ASP A 30 -8.25 -5.27 10.90
CA ASP A 30 -7.11 -5.47 10.03
C ASP A 30 -7.19 -4.51 8.83
N ASP A 31 -6.88 -4.89 7.62
CA ASP A 31 -6.84 -3.98 6.47
C ASP A 31 -8.26 -3.50 6.08
N CYS A 32 -8.41 -2.22 5.72
CA CYS A 32 -9.71 -1.70 5.25
C CYS A 32 -10.09 -2.31 3.89
N ILE A 33 -9.17 -2.27 2.95
CA ILE A 33 -9.28 -2.95 1.66
C ILE A 33 -7.99 -3.74 1.45
N ALA A 34 -8.09 -5.07 1.21
CA ALA A 34 -6.94 -5.93 0.97
C ALA A 34 -7.08 -6.67 -0.36
N ILE A 35 -6.42 -6.16 -1.39
CA ILE A 35 -6.44 -6.74 -2.73
C ILE A 35 -5.52 -7.96 -2.77
N LYS A 36 -6.03 -9.09 -3.24
CA LYS A 36 -5.34 -10.39 -3.26
C LYS A 36 -5.43 -11.03 -4.65
N SER A 37 -4.55 -12.00 -4.93
CA SER A 37 -4.57 -12.81 -6.18
C SER A 37 -3.90 -14.16 -5.98
N GLY A 38 -4.31 -14.84 -4.92
CA GLY A 38 -3.86 -16.20 -4.61
C GLY A 38 -2.55 -16.27 -3.83
N ARG A 39 -2.42 -17.37 -3.11
CA ARG A 39 -1.36 -17.61 -2.14
C ARG A 39 -0.34 -18.60 -2.66
N ASN A 40 0.95 -18.24 -2.67
CA ASN A 40 2.10 -19.12 -2.94
C ASN A 40 1.95 -19.93 -4.24
N GLU A 41 2.13 -21.23 -4.14
CA GLU A 41 2.10 -22.15 -5.29
C GLU A 41 0.74 -22.14 -5.98
N ASP A 42 -0.34 -22.15 -5.23
CA ASP A 42 -1.69 -22.12 -5.77
C ASP A 42 -1.95 -20.84 -6.58
N GLY A 43 -1.61 -19.68 -6.01
CA GLY A 43 -1.74 -18.41 -6.72
C GLY A 43 -0.86 -18.34 -7.98
N ARG A 44 0.36 -18.90 -7.94
CA ARG A 44 1.25 -18.95 -9.12
C ARG A 44 0.76 -19.94 -10.18
N LYS A 45 0.19 -21.06 -9.75
CA LYS A 45 -0.37 -22.09 -10.65
C LYS A 45 -1.49 -21.51 -11.52
N TRP A 46 -2.43 -20.82 -10.91
CA TRP A 46 -3.54 -20.22 -11.63
C TRP A 46 -3.14 -18.93 -12.34
N ASN A 47 -2.22 -18.16 -11.76
CA ASN A 47 -1.67 -16.92 -12.29
C ASN A 47 -2.74 -15.92 -12.77
N ILE A 48 -3.81 -15.79 -11.98
CA ILE A 48 -4.92 -14.87 -12.27
C ILE A 48 -4.71 -13.62 -11.43
N PRO A 49 -4.35 -12.48 -12.02
CA PRO A 49 -4.15 -11.23 -11.30
C PRO A 49 -5.48 -10.62 -10.85
N SER A 50 -5.42 -9.75 -9.83
CA SER A 50 -6.42 -8.72 -9.66
C SER A 50 -6.06 -7.51 -10.51
N GLU A 51 -7.02 -6.91 -11.22
CA GLU A 51 -6.74 -5.79 -12.12
C GLU A 51 -7.90 -4.81 -12.30
N ASN A 52 -7.54 -3.57 -12.64
CA ASN A 52 -8.50 -2.50 -12.91
C ASN A 52 -9.43 -2.25 -11.72
N ILE A 53 -8.86 -1.90 -10.57
CA ILE A 53 -9.64 -1.60 -9.35
C ILE A 53 -9.60 -0.09 -9.11
N ILE A 54 -10.75 0.49 -8.87
CA ILE A 54 -10.92 1.90 -8.50
C ILE A 54 -11.47 1.96 -7.08
N VAL A 55 -10.80 2.70 -6.21
CA VAL A 55 -11.25 3.05 -4.85
C VAL A 55 -11.45 4.57 -4.83
N ARG A 56 -12.70 5.03 -4.71
CA ARG A 56 -13.03 6.45 -4.83
C ARG A 56 -13.97 6.94 -3.75
N GLY A 57 -13.74 8.14 -3.23
CA GLY A 57 -14.64 8.80 -2.28
C GLY A 57 -14.81 8.03 -0.97
N CYS A 58 -13.91 7.12 -0.63
CA CYS A 58 -14.01 6.28 0.55
C CYS A 58 -13.39 6.93 1.79
N MET A 59 -13.91 6.55 2.95
CA MET A 59 -13.36 6.93 4.24
C MET A 59 -12.81 5.69 4.96
N MET A 60 -11.52 5.70 5.30
CA MET A 60 -10.86 4.68 6.11
C MET A 60 -10.58 5.25 7.50
N LYS A 61 -11.11 4.58 8.53
CA LYS A 61 -10.92 4.95 9.94
C LYS A 61 -9.81 4.15 10.56
N ASN A 62 -10.11 2.98 11.12
CA ASN A 62 -9.13 2.13 11.77
C ASN A 62 -8.75 0.95 10.87
N GLY A 63 -7.54 0.43 11.04
CA GLY A 63 -7.08 -0.76 10.32
C GLY A 63 -5.55 -0.83 10.20
N HIS A 64 -5.03 -1.97 9.76
CA HIS A 64 -3.61 -2.13 9.51
C HIS A 64 -3.16 -1.47 8.18
N GLY A 65 -4.10 -1.13 7.32
CA GLY A 65 -3.87 -0.36 6.10
C GLY A 65 -5.16 0.15 5.49
N GLY A 66 -5.13 1.34 4.88
CA GLY A 66 -6.28 1.90 4.18
C GLY A 66 -6.56 1.16 2.88
N VAL A 67 -5.64 1.24 1.92
CA VAL A 67 -5.67 0.41 0.71
C VAL A 67 -4.41 -0.43 0.66
N VAL A 68 -4.60 -1.74 0.66
CA VAL A 68 -3.53 -2.72 0.76
C VAL A 68 -3.52 -3.63 -0.45
N ILE A 69 -2.34 -3.94 -0.97
CA ILE A 69 -2.08 -4.97 -1.97
C ILE A 69 -1.26 -6.07 -1.28
N GLY A 70 -1.85 -7.27 -1.24
CA GLY A 70 -1.21 -8.46 -0.62
C GLY A 70 -1.67 -8.74 0.82
N SER A 71 -0.99 -9.69 1.51
CA SER A 71 0.24 -10.37 1.08
C SER A 71 0.03 -11.49 0.03
N GLU A 72 -1.16 -12.08 -0.04
CA GLU A 72 -1.52 -13.15 -0.97
C GLU A 72 -1.69 -12.58 -2.39
N ILE A 73 -0.56 -12.31 -3.08
CA ILE A 73 -0.54 -11.60 -4.37
C ILE A 73 0.26 -12.37 -5.44
N SER A 74 0.28 -13.69 -5.34
CA SER A 74 1.11 -14.53 -6.20
C SER A 74 0.69 -14.51 -7.68
N GLY A 75 -0.58 -14.23 -7.97
CA GLY A 75 -1.07 -14.03 -9.34
C GLY A 75 -0.79 -12.64 -9.92
N GLY A 76 -0.21 -11.74 -9.10
CA GLY A 76 0.09 -10.37 -9.51
C GLY A 76 -1.09 -9.40 -9.37
N TYR A 77 -0.78 -8.12 -9.61
CA TYR A 77 -1.74 -7.02 -9.59
C TYR A 77 -1.38 -5.92 -10.58
N ARG A 78 -2.39 -5.30 -11.21
CA ARG A 78 -2.17 -4.13 -12.07
C ARG A 78 -3.36 -3.17 -12.11
N ASN A 79 -3.05 -1.90 -12.28
CA ASN A 79 -3.99 -0.80 -12.50
C ASN A 79 -4.92 -0.55 -11.29
N LEU A 80 -4.34 -0.07 -10.17
CA LEU A 80 -5.06 0.49 -9.03
C LEU A 80 -5.18 2.00 -9.16
N PHE A 81 -6.38 2.51 -8.94
CA PHE A 81 -6.64 3.93 -8.81
C PHE A 81 -7.30 4.19 -7.44
N VAL A 82 -6.61 4.97 -6.59
CA VAL A 82 -7.15 5.43 -5.30
C VAL A 82 -7.31 6.93 -5.39
N GLU A 83 -8.52 7.43 -5.31
CA GLU A 83 -8.79 8.83 -5.55
C GLU A 83 -9.87 9.42 -4.64
N ASP A 84 -9.69 10.67 -4.28
CA ASP A 84 -10.67 11.46 -3.51
C ASP A 84 -11.06 10.77 -2.19
N CYS A 85 -10.13 10.06 -1.55
CA CYS A 85 -10.35 9.34 -0.31
C CYS A 85 -9.90 10.14 0.91
N ARG A 86 -10.51 9.87 2.04
CA ARG A 86 -10.11 10.40 3.34
C ARG A 86 -9.75 9.27 4.30
N MET A 87 -8.63 9.46 5.01
CA MET A 87 -8.16 8.50 6.00
C MET A 87 -7.77 9.23 7.28
N ASP A 88 -8.28 8.81 8.41
CA ASP A 88 -7.97 9.50 9.67
C ASP A 88 -8.21 8.63 10.88
N SER A 89 -7.14 8.10 11.46
CA SER A 89 -7.21 7.45 12.77
C SER A 89 -5.81 7.21 13.35
N PRO A 90 -5.63 7.35 14.67
CA PRO A 90 -4.41 6.93 15.36
C PRO A 90 -4.22 5.40 15.32
N ASN A 91 -5.25 4.65 14.95
CA ASN A 91 -5.21 3.19 14.82
C ASN A 91 -5.17 2.72 13.35
N LEU A 92 -5.05 3.64 12.39
CA LEU A 92 -4.72 3.30 11.02
C LEU A 92 -3.19 3.25 10.89
N ASP A 93 -2.64 2.08 10.59
CA ASP A 93 -1.18 1.95 10.55
C ASP A 93 -0.57 2.60 9.32
N ARG A 94 -1.11 2.33 8.13
CA ARG A 94 -0.58 2.79 6.83
C ARG A 94 -1.72 3.24 5.93
N VAL A 95 -1.43 4.23 5.10
CA VAL A 95 -2.42 4.73 4.14
C VAL A 95 -2.48 3.83 2.92
N ILE A 96 -1.36 3.71 2.20
CA ILE A 96 -1.16 2.79 1.08
C ILE A 96 -0.10 1.77 1.48
N ARG A 97 -0.43 0.50 1.36
CA ARG A 97 0.45 -0.59 1.78
C ARG A 97 0.56 -1.65 0.69
N ILE A 98 1.79 -1.94 0.28
CA ILE A 98 2.12 -3.08 -0.58
C ILE A 98 2.95 -4.04 0.26
N LYS A 99 2.47 -5.27 0.44
CA LYS A 99 3.15 -6.28 1.26
C LYS A 99 3.20 -7.60 0.51
N THR A 100 4.39 -8.15 0.33
CA THR A 100 4.64 -9.44 -0.31
C THR A 100 5.97 -10.02 0.16
N SER A 101 6.36 -11.16 -0.37
CA SER A 101 7.64 -11.80 -0.03
C SER A 101 8.09 -12.75 -1.14
N THR A 102 9.29 -13.27 -1.01
CA THR A 102 9.85 -14.27 -1.94
C THR A 102 9.12 -15.62 -1.90
N CYS A 103 8.18 -15.82 -0.98
CA CYS A 103 7.24 -16.95 -1.00
C CYS A 103 6.10 -16.74 -2.00
N ARG A 104 5.72 -15.49 -2.20
CA ARG A 104 4.57 -15.09 -3.03
C ARG A 104 4.98 -14.89 -4.49
N GLY A 105 6.02 -14.11 -4.72
CA GLY A 105 6.32 -13.58 -6.04
C GLY A 105 5.30 -12.54 -6.47
N GLY A 106 5.00 -12.54 -7.76
CA GLY A 106 4.00 -11.67 -8.37
C GLY A 106 4.54 -10.33 -8.86
N LEU A 107 3.94 -9.81 -9.91
CA LEU A 107 4.18 -8.46 -10.43
C LEU A 107 3.06 -7.54 -9.94
N ILE A 108 3.42 -6.47 -9.25
CA ILE A 108 2.52 -5.41 -8.80
C ILE A 108 2.90 -4.14 -9.55
N GLU A 109 1.99 -3.61 -10.35
CA GLU A 109 2.29 -2.45 -11.18
C GLU A 109 1.11 -1.49 -11.38
N ASN A 110 1.45 -0.24 -11.74
CA ASN A 110 0.50 0.80 -12.10
C ASN A 110 -0.47 1.11 -10.96
N VAL A 111 0.08 1.62 -9.86
CA VAL A 111 -0.67 2.08 -8.68
C VAL A 111 -0.69 3.61 -8.68
N PHE A 112 -1.86 4.19 -8.84
CA PHE A 112 -2.06 5.63 -8.90
C PHE A 112 -2.92 6.10 -7.73
N VAL A 113 -2.39 6.99 -6.93
CA VAL A 113 -3.05 7.56 -5.75
C VAL A 113 -3.11 9.06 -5.92
N ARG A 114 -4.31 9.65 -5.87
CA ARG A 114 -4.46 11.10 -6.03
C ARG A 114 -5.54 11.69 -5.14
N ASN A 115 -5.34 12.95 -4.75
CA ASN A 115 -6.33 13.69 -3.96
C ASN A 115 -6.73 12.95 -2.69
N VAL A 116 -5.77 12.46 -1.92
CA VAL A 116 -6.03 11.74 -0.67
C VAL A 116 -5.67 12.63 0.51
N THR A 117 -6.63 12.82 1.41
CA THR A 117 -6.45 13.59 2.64
C THR A 117 -6.31 12.65 3.82
N VAL A 118 -5.19 12.75 4.54
CA VAL A 118 -4.90 11.96 5.73
C VAL A 118 -4.82 12.87 6.95
N GLY A 119 -5.70 12.69 7.92
CA GLY A 119 -5.56 13.34 9.22
C GLY A 119 -4.38 12.75 9.97
N GLN A 120 -4.38 11.45 10.19
CA GLN A 120 -3.25 10.77 10.80
C GLN A 120 -3.19 9.29 10.43
N CYS A 121 -1.96 8.75 10.47
CA CYS A 121 -1.68 7.32 10.46
C CYS A 121 -0.47 7.01 11.36
N ARG A 122 -0.40 5.78 11.84
CA ARG A 122 0.60 5.41 12.87
C ARG A 122 2.00 5.23 12.33
N GLU A 123 2.16 4.71 11.09
CA GLU A 123 3.48 4.37 10.55
C GLU A 123 3.86 5.21 9.33
N ALA A 124 3.24 5.01 8.18
CA ALA A 124 3.67 5.64 6.94
C ALA A 124 2.50 5.91 5.98
N VAL A 125 2.65 6.96 5.17
CA VAL A 125 1.71 7.27 4.09
C VAL A 125 1.83 6.24 2.98
N LEU A 126 3.03 5.92 2.52
CA LEU A 126 3.29 4.81 1.60
C LEU A 126 4.22 3.80 2.27
N ARG A 127 3.81 2.54 2.31
CA ARG A 127 4.69 1.44 2.70
C ARG A 127 4.74 0.36 1.63
N ILE A 128 5.94 0.04 1.15
CA ILE A 128 6.24 -1.11 0.30
C ILE A 128 7.15 -2.05 1.07
N ASN A 129 6.78 -3.34 1.20
CA ASN A 129 7.57 -4.32 1.92
C ASN A 129 7.59 -5.65 1.16
N LEU A 130 8.75 -5.99 0.57
CA LEU A 130 9.00 -7.26 -0.12
C LEU A 130 9.57 -8.34 0.80
N GLN A 131 9.78 -8.04 2.06
CA GLN A 131 10.29 -8.93 3.10
C GLN A 131 9.21 -9.20 4.17
N TYR A 132 7.94 -9.21 3.74
CA TYR A 132 6.83 -9.43 4.67
C TYR A 132 6.80 -10.87 5.16
N GLU A 133 6.93 -11.03 6.47
CA GLU A 133 6.94 -12.33 7.15
C GLU A 133 5.64 -12.54 7.94
N ASN A 134 5.01 -13.67 7.73
CA ASN A 134 3.83 -14.12 8.47
C ASN A 134 4.02 -15.49 9.13
N ARG A 135 5.27 -15.89 9.40
CA ARG A 135 5.66 -17.17 10.01
C ARG A 135 5.22 -18.41 9.21
N GLU A 136 4.92 -18.24 7.94
CA GLU A 136 4.49 -19.31 7.07
C GLU A 136 5.68 -20.13 6.57
N LYS A 137 5.54 -21.45 6.61
CA LYS A 137 6.49 -22.35 5.92
C LYS A 137 6.15 -22.37 4.43
N CYS A 138 7.09 -21.93 3.61
CA CYS A 138 6.90 -21.81 2.17
C CYS A 138 8.21 -22.01 1.42
N LYS A 139 8.12 -22.42 0.16
CA LYS A 139 9.25 -22.36 -0.77
C LYS A 139 9.50 -20.91 -1.16
N ARG A 140 10.75 -20.46 -1.02
CA ARG A 140 11.22 -19.12 -1.41
C ARG A 140 11.88 -19.15 -2.79
N GLY A 141 12.31 -17.98 -3.28
CA GLY A 141 12.97 -17.83 -4.58
C GLY A 141 12.00 -17.39 -5.68
N PHE A 142 10.85 -16.85 -5.30
CA PHE A 142 9.92 -16.19 -6.21
C PHE A 142 9.95 -14.69 -5.93
N ASP A 143 10.90 -13.98 -6.53
CA ASP A 143 11.12 -12.59 -6.23
C ASP A 143 10.00 -11.71 -6.81
N PRO A 144 9.26 -10.99 -5.96
CA PRO A 144 8.20 -10.11 -6.43
C PRO A 144 8.77 -8.85 -7.07
N ILE A 145 8.00 -8.22 -7.96
CA ILE A 145 8.33 -6.93 -8.55
C ILE A 145 7.22 -5.93 -8.21
N VAL A 146 7.62 -4.75 -7.73
CA VAL A 146 6.73 -3.60 -7.53
C VAL A 146 7.24 -2.42 -8.34
N ARG A 147 6.41 -1.90 -9.25
CA ARG A 147 6.79 -0.78 -10.11
C ARG A 147 5.64 0.16 -10.44
N ASN A 148 5.98 1.35 -10.89
CA ASN A 148 5.01 2.36 -11.33
C ASN A 148 3.98 2.67 -10.21
N VAL A 149 4.47 3.13 -9.05
CA VAL A 149 3.64 3.56 -7.91
C VAL A 149 3.74 5.08 -7.78
N HIS A 150 2.64 5.77 -8.02
CA HIS A 150 2.61 7.22 -8.12
C HIS A 150 1.59 7.81 -7.16
N LEU A 151 2.05 8.65 -6.24
CA LEU A 151 1.22 9.43 -5.34
C LEU A 151 1.25 10.90 -5.78
N LYS A 152 0.08 11.52 -5.91
CA LYS A 152 -0.03 12.93 -6.27
C LYS A 152 -1.13 13.62 -5.48
N ASN A 153 -0.81 14.85 -5.00
CA ASN A 153 -1.74 15.64 -4.19
C ASN A 153 -2.26 14.84 -2.99
N VAL A 154 -1.32 14.37 -2.16
CA VAL A 154 -1.61 13.65 -0.92
C VAL A 154 -1.18 14.51 0.26
N THR A 155 -2.08 14.74 1.20
CA THR A 155 -1.79 15.45 2.44
C THR A 155 -1.87 14.52 3.63
N CYS A 156 -0.95 14.67 4.60
CA CYS A 156 -0.98 13.92 5.85
C CYS A 156 -0.58 14.83 7.01
N GLU A 157 -1.43 14.93 8.02
CA GLU A 157 -1.17 15.83 9.15
C GLU A 157 -0.33 15.18 10.26
N LYS A 158 -0.28 13.82 10.33
CA LYS A 158 0.56 13.14 11.31
C LYS A 158 0.88 11.71 10.91
N SER A 159 2.17 11.37 10.92
CA SER A 159 2.67 10.02 10.71
C SER A 159 4.04 9.81 11.37
N LYS A 160 4.56 8.60 11.36
CA LYS A 160 5.93 8.33 11.80
C LYS A 160 6.94 8.57 10.67
N LEU A 161 6.59 8.18 9.44
CA LEU A 161 7.38 8.33 8.22
C LEU A 161 6.48 8.81 7.08
N GLY A 162 7.05 9.47 6.08
CA GLY A 162 6.36 9.74 4.82
C GLY A 162 6.27 8.47 3.97
N VAL A 163 7.42 8.03 3.47
CA VAL A 163 7.57 6.82 2.63
C VAL A 163 8.49 5.83 3.33
N LEU A 164 8.07 4.57 3.38
CA LEU A 164 8.84 3.44 3.90
C LEU A 164 8.90 2.33 2.84
N ILE A 165 10.10 2.05 2.33
CA ILE A 165 10.35 0.98 1.37
C ILE A 165 11.36 -0.01 1.93
N ILE A 166 10.98 -1.28 1.96
CA ILE A 166 11.82 -2.42 2.33
C ILE A 166 11.81 -3.38 1.14
N GLY A 167 12.68 -3.13 0.18
CA GLY A 167 12.90 -3.99 -0.98
C GLY A 167 13.71 -5.23 -0.65
N LEU A 168 14.15 -5.96 -1.68
CA LEU A 168 15.14 -7.02 -1.55
C LEU A 168 16.56 -6.40 -1.48
N GLU A 169 17.58 -7.22 -1.30
CA GLU A 169 18.96 -6.73 -1.15
C GLU A 169 19.48 -5.98 -2.39
N ASP A 170 19.03 -6.39 -3.57
CA ASP A 170 19.27 -5.64 -4.80
C ASP A 170 18.12 -4.64 -5.04
N ASP A 171 18.42 -3.55 -5.73
CA ASP A 171 17.44 -2.48 -6.02
C ASP A 171 16.57 -2.73 -7.27
N LYS A 172 16.53 -3.98 -7.77
CA LYS A 172 15.88 -4.31 -9.06
C LYS A 172 14.39 -4.60 -8.94
N HIS A 173 13.91 -4.81 -7.72
CA HIS A 173 12.57 -5.34 -7.46
C HIS A 173 11.54 -4.28 -7.08
N VAL A 174 11.98 -3.07 -6.67
CA VAL A 174 11.12 -1.91 -6.44
C VAL A 174 11.67 -0.74 -7.23
N TYR A 175 10.91 -0.23 -8.19
CA TYR A 175 11.37 0.88 -9.03
C TYR A 175 10.25 1.71 -9.65
N ASN A 176 10.62 2.92 -10.10
CA ASN A 176 9.71 3.92 -10.65
C ASN A 176 8.57 4.25 -9.65
N ILE A 177 8.99 4.82 -8.52
CA ILE A 177 8.09 5.27 -7.46
C ILE A 177 8.14 6.79 -7.42
N SER A 178 7.02 7.46 -7.39
CA SER A 178 7.01 8.92 -7.26
C SER A 178 6.00 9.43 -6.24
N VAL A 179 6.36 10.53 -5.57
CA VAL A 179 5.44 11.33 -4.76
C VAL A 179 5.54 12.78 -5.22
N GLU A 180 4.42 13.32 -5.70
CA GLU A 180 4.37 14.65 -6.28
C GLU A 180 3.33 15.55 -5.60
N ASP A 181 3.59 16.86 -5.56
CA ASP A 181 2.68 17.91 -5.10
C ASP A 181 2.01 17.54 -3.74
N SER A 182 2.80 17.07 -2.77
CA SER A 182 2.30 16.44 -1.53
C SER A 182 2.90 17.08 -0.28
N HIS A 183 2.14 17.07 0.82
CA HIS A 183 2.54 17.67 2.10
C HIS A 183 2.31 16.70 3.25
N PHE A 184 3.38 16.34 3.96
CA PHE A 184 3.33 15.47 5.14
C PHE A 184 3.81 16.25 6.35
N ASN A 185 2.90 16.59 7.25
CA ASN A 185 3.16 17.37 8.46
C ASN A 185 3.36 16.44 9.65
N ASN A 186 4.00 16.93 10.71
CA ASN A 186 4.23 16.21 11.96
C ASN A 186 4.72 14.76 11.72
N VAL A 187 5.64 14.60 10.77
CA VAL A 187 6.32 13.33 10.51
C VAL A 187 7.39 13.13 11.57
N ALA A 188 7.16 12.20 12.49
CA ALA A 188 7.97 12.05 13.71
C ALA A 188 9.46 11.74 13.45
N LYS A 189 9.78 11.01 12.40
CA LYS A 189 11.16 10.75 11.96
C LYS A 189 11.74 11.85 11.06
N GLY A 190 10.92 12.81 10.62
CA GLY A 190 11.31 13.90 9.74
C GLY A 190 11.80 13.47 8.36
N ALA A 191 11.53 12.22 7.93
CA ALA A 191 12.16 11.65 6.76
C ALA A 191 11.38 10.47 6.16
N ASN A 192 11.87 10.04 5.00
CA ASN A 192 11.56 8.76 4.37
C ASN A 192 12.64 7.72 4.79
N ASP A 193 12.30 6.42 4.73
CA ASP A 193 13.24 5.31 4.91
C ASP A 193 13.11 4.36 3.72
N ILE A 194 14.13 4.33 2.85
CA ILE A 194 14.07 3.64 1.56
C ILE A 194 15.28 2.73 1.42
N LYS A 195 15.04 1.44 1.28
CA LYS A 195 16.06 0.40 1.09
C LYS A 195 15.64 -0.57 0.00
N GLY A 196 16.57 -0.98 -0.86
CA GLY A 196 16.32 -1.94 -1.93
C GLY A 196 15.32 -1.45 -2.99
N ALA A 197 15.45 -0.18 -3.38
CA ALA A 197 14.64 0.44 -4.42
C ALA A 197 15.45 1.43 -5.25
N LYS A 198 15.09 1.59 -6.52
CA LYS A 198 15.67 2.59 -7.42
C LYS A 198 14.60 3.45 -8.09
N ASP A 199 15.03 4.52 -8.74
CA ASP A 199 14.16 5.44 -9.44
C ASP A 199 12.98 5.93 -8.55
N VAL A 200 13.32 6.28 -7.29
CA VAL A 200 12.38 6.88 -6.35
C VAL A 200 12.54 8.40 -6.44
N THR A 201 11.48 9.09 -6.83
CA THR A 201 11.51 10.53 -7.10
C THR A 201 10.51 11.30 -6.26
N PHE A 202 10.94 12.46 -5.77
CA PHE A 202 10.12 13.40 -5.03
C PHE A 202 10.05 14.72 -5.78
N LYS A 203 8.85 15.14 -6.15
CA LYS A 203 8.65 16.41 -6.84
C LYS A 203 7.66 17.26 -6.07
N LYS A 204 8.14 18.34 -5.49
CA LYS A 204 7.33 19.20 -4.59
C LYS A 204 6.68 18.40 -3.45
N LEU A 205 7.44 17.47 -2.86
CA LEU A 205 7.08 16.82 -1.61
C LEU A 205 7.66 17.64 -0.47
N TYR A 206 6.82 18.05 0.45
CA TYR A 206 7.21 18.75 1.67
C TYR A 206 7.00 17.83 2.87
N ILE A 207 8.03 17.67 3.70
CA ILE A 207 7.94 16.98 4.98
C ILE A 207 8.26 17.98 6.09
N ASN A 208 7.32 18.18 7.02
CA ASN A 208 7.42 19.14 8.11
C ASN A 208 7.77 20.58 7.61
N GLY A 209 7.25 20.96 6.44
CA GLY A 209 7.50 22.24 5.81
C GLY A 209 8.77 22.33 4.97
N GLU A 210 9.64 21.31 4.99
CA GLU A 210 10.89 21.28 4.22
C GLU A 210 10.71 20.50 2.92
N LEU A 211 11.22 21.06 1.81
CA LEU A 211 11.20 20.43 0.50
C LEU A 211 12.17 19.23 0.50
N VAL A 212 11.64 18.05 0.22
CA VAL A 212 12.45 16.83 0.03
C VAL A 212 13.17 16.93 -1.31
N LYS A 213 14.48 16.71 -1.29
CA LYS A 213 15.37 16.74 -2.46
C LYS A 213 15.54 15.37 -3.07
#